data_15491304ef8f0f1095f813c4d34e4c57
#
_entry.id   15491304ef8f0f1095f813c4d34e4c57
#
_cell.length_a   1.000
_cell.length_b   1.000
_cell.length_c   1.000
_cell.angle_alpha   90.00
_cell.angle_beta   90.00
_cell.angle_gamma   90.00
#
_symmetry.space_group_name_H-M   'P 1'
#
loop_
_entity.id
_entity.type
_entity.pdbx_description
1 polymer ?
#
loop_
_entity_poly.entity_id
_entity_poly.type
_entity_poly.pdbx_seq_one_letter_code
_entity_poly.pdbx_strand_id
1 'polypeptide(L)'
;MRVPKDQAIFEQFTWEVISIEFHLEKIRHIWAKACGVSSPQWLILMALINMDKGEGVSVKSVSNMLHVDPSFVTTQTKILEKHGLVRRDISEKDARFVRMSLTDRAYKRIASLASQRERLNEFIFIDFDETQIAELTGQLQSLKVRLDKARLKVAIET
;
A
#
# COMPACT_ATOMS: atom_id res chain seq x y z
N MET A 1 29.67 16.35 17.70
CA MET A 1 29.03 15.51 18.75
C MET A 1 29.03 14.06 18.23
N ARG A 2 29.63 13.11 18.92
CA ARG A 2 29.59 11.69 18.49
C ARG A 2 28.22 11.13 18.85
N VAL A 3 27.47 10.72 17.86
CA VAL A 3 26.23 9.95 18.04
C VAL A 3 26.61 8.63 18.76
N PRO A 4 25.89 8.21 19.83
CA PRO A 4 26.13 6.91 20.45
C PRO A 4 26.05 5.79 19.42
N LYS A 5 26.89 4.75 19.56
CA LYS A 5 26.95 3.64 18.57
C LYS A 5 25.59 3.01 18.30
N ASP A 6 24.74 2.89 19.31
CA ASP A 6 23.38 2.32 19.15
C ASP A 6 22.47 3.22 18.32
N GLN A 7 22.58 4.54 18.49
CA GLN A 7 21.80 5.50 17.72
C GLN A 7 22.20 5.51 16.24
N ALA A 8 23.50 5.34 15.92
CA ALA A 8 23.96 5.24 14.53
C ALA A 8 23.38 4.03 13.80
N ILE A 9 23.19 2.90 14.49
CA ILE A 9 22.55 1.70 13.91
C ILE A 9 21.07 1.98 13.58
N PHE A 10 20.34 2.65 14.46
CA PHE A 10 18.94 2.98 14.21
C PHE A 10 18.77 4.00 13.10
N GLU A 11 19.66 4.99 13.01
CA GLU A 11 19.68 5.95 11.90
C GLU A 11 19.99 5.26 10.57
N GLN A 12 20.99 4.37 10.54
CA GLN A 12 21.30 3.57 9.35
C GLN A 12 20.10 2.74 8.91
N PHE A 13 19.47 2.00 9.84
CA PHE A 13 18.27 1.23 9.54
C PHE A 13 17.15 2.10 8.96
N THR A 14 16.92 3.29 9.52
CA THR A 14 15.90 4.21 9.03
C THR A 14 16.18 4.66 7.60
N TRP A 15 17.44 4.96 7.27
CA TRP A 15 17.83 5.31 5.90
C TRP A 15 17.68 4.16 4.92
N GLU A 16 17.96 2.92 5.33
CA GLU A 16 17.72 1.74 4.47
C GLU A 16 16.23 1.55 4.17
N VAL A 17 15.36 1.71 5.17
CA VAL A 17 13.91 1.64 4.96
C VAL A 17 13.43 2.73 4.00
N ILE A 18 13.90 3.97 4.16
CA ILE A 18 13.59 5.10 3.27
C ILE A 18 14.08 4.80 1.85
N SER A 19 15.30 4.28 1.69
CA SER A 19 15.87 3.92 0.40
C SER A 19 15.05 2.83 -0.29
N ILE A 20 14.65 1.79 0.44
CA ILE A 20 13.77 0.73 -0.06
C ILE A 20 12.45 1.32 -0.57
N GLU A 21 11.83 2.22 0.19
CA GLU A 21 10.56 2.85 -0.22
C GLU A 21 10.73 3.66 -1.52
N PHE A 22 11.84 4.40 -1.69
CA PHE A 22 12.12 5.09 -2.95
C PHE A 22 12.23 4.14 -4.15
N HIS A 23 12.84 2.97 -3.98
CA HIS A 23 12.92 1.98 -5.04
C HIS A 23 11.57 1.32 -5.33
N LEU A 24 10.81 0.99 -4.29
CA LEU A 24 9.45 0.46 -4.44
C LEU A 24 8.52 1.45 -5.14
N GLU A 25 8.64 2.75 -4.83
CA GLU A 25 7.85 3.80 -5.51
C GLU A 25 8.16 3.86 -7.01
N LYS A 26 9.43 3.77 -7.41
CA LYS A 26 9.80 3.73 -8.84
C LYS A 26 9.20 2.51 -9.54
N ILE A 27 9.21 1.34 -8.90
CA ILE A 27 8.60 0.12 -9.43
C ILE A 27 7.08 0.28 -9.52
N ARG A 28 6.42 0.82 -8.48
CA ARG A 28 4.99 1.13 -8.51
C ARG A 28 4.62 2.06 -9.65
N HIS A 29 5.43 3.08 -9.89
CA HIS A 29 5.20 4.02 -11.00
C HIS A 29 5.19 3.30 -12.36
N ILE A 30 6.10 2.34 -12.58
CA ILE A 30 6.15 1.53 -13.80
C ILE A 30 4.86 0.73 -13.98
N TRP A 31 4.41 0.03 -12.92
CA TRP A 31 3.17 -0.76 -12.96
C TRP A 31 1.93 0.11 -13.12
N ALA A 32 1.88 1.23 -12.41
CA ALA A 32 0.80 2.20 -12.54
C ALA A 32 0.68 2.72 -13.97
N LYS A 33 1.79 3.13 -14.58
CA LYS A 33 1.84 3.59 -15.97
C LYS A 33 1.40 2.50 -16.94
N ALA A 34 1.86 1.27 -16.76
CA ALA A 34 1.43 0.13 -17.59
C ALA A 34 -0.07 -0.17 -17.45
N CYS A 35 -0.63 0.07 -16.28
CA CYS A 35 -2.07 -0.06 -16.02
C CYS A 35 -2.90 1.16 -16.45
N GLY A 36 -2.25 2.28 -16.82
CA GLY A 36 -2.90 3.53 -17.21
C GLY A 36 -3.47 4.33 -16.04
N VAL A 37 -2.83 4.27 -14.89
CA VAL A 37 -3.22 4.97 -13.65
C VAL A 37 -2.02 5.65 -13.00
N SER A 38 -2.25 6.48 -11.98
CA SER A 38 -1.19 7.06 -11.15
C SER A 38 -0.69 6.07 -10.08
N SER A 39 0.51 6.31 -9.51
CA SER A 39 1.05 5.49 -8.41
C SER A 39 0.11 5.37 -7.21
N PRO A 40 -0.52 6.44 -6.70
CA PRO A 40 -1.51 6.34 -5.64
C PRO A 40 -2.74 5.51 -6.03
N GLN A 41 -3.21 5.66 -7.28
CA GLN A 41 -4.33 4.87 -7.80
C GLN A 41 -3.97 3.38 -7.89
N TRP A 42 -2.75 3.07 -8.31
CA TRP A 42 -2.25 1.70 -8.32
C TRP A 42 -2.26 1.08 -6.91
N LEU A 43 -1.79 1.82 -5.88
CA LEU A 43 -1.85 1.34 -4.49
C LEU A 43 -3.29 1.08 -4.03
N ILE A 44 -4.24 1.91 -4.42
CA ILE A 44 -5.66 1.69 -4.13
C ILE A 44 -6.17 0.41 -4.80
N LEU A 45 -5.84 0.19 -6.08
CA LEU A 45 -6.21 -1.06 -6.77
C LEU A 45 -5.62 -2.29 -6.07
N MET A 46 -4.35 -2.22 -5.64
CA MET A 46 -3.71 -3.32 -4.90
C MET A 46 -4.33 -3.53 -3.51
N ALA A 47 -4.71 -2.46 -2.82
CA ALA A 47 -5.42 -2.56 -1.54
C ALA A 47 -6.78 -3.25 -1.72
N LEU A 48 -7.54 -2.91 -2.76
CA LEU A 48 -8.80 -3.56 -3.06
C LEU A 48 -8.62 -5.06 -3.37
N ILE A 49 -7.61 -5.44 -4.17
CA ILE A 49 -7.31 -6.86 -4.42
C ILE A 49 -7.06 -7.62 -3.11
N ASN A 50 -6.26 -7.03 -2.22
CA ASN A 50 -5.88 -7.68 -0.96
C ASN A 50 -7.02 -7.79 0.05
N MET A 51 -7.91 -6.83 0.08
CA MET A 51 -8.90 -6.66 1.16
C MET A 51 -10.29 -7.11 0.77
N ASP A 52 -10.65 -7.11 -0.52
CA ASP A 52 -11.98 -7.48 -0.98
C ASP A 52 -12.19 -9.00 -0.92
N LYS A 53 -13.14 -9.42 -0.12
CA LYS A 53 -13.57 -10.83 0.00
C LYS A 53 -14.91 -11.08 -0.69
N GLY A 54 -15.29 -10.23 -1.65
CA GLY A 54 -16.54 -10.32 -2.39
C GLY A 54 -17.63 -9.36 -1.92
N GLU A 55 -17.40 -8.59 -0.83
CA GLU A 55 -18.37 -7.65 -0.27
C GLU A 55 -17.99 -6.18 -0.51
N GLY A 56 -16.89 -5.95 -1.22
CA GLY A 56 -16.28 -4.64 -1.39
C GLY A 56 -15.59 -4.12 -0.13
N VAL A 57 -14.82 -3.06 -0.27
CA VAL A 57 -13.98 -2.48 0.78
C VAL A 57 -14.42 -1.05 1.07
N SER A 58 -14.47 -0.67 2.36
CA SER A 58 -14.81 0.70 2.76
C SER A 58 -13.67 1.68 2.47
N VAL A 59 -14.03 2.96 2.25
CA VAL A 59 -13.05 4.06 2.14
C VAL A 59 -12.12 4.10 3.35
N LYS A 60 -12.68 3.94 4.56
CA LYS A 60 -11.91 3.95 5.82
C LYS A 60 -10.89 2.82 5.88
N SER A 61 -11.25 1.61 5.43
CA SER A 61 -10.32 0.48 5.43
C SER A 61 -9.13 0.72 4.51
N VAL A 62 -9.37 1.24 3.29
CA VAL A 62 -8.31 1.60 2.36
C VAL A 62 -7.44 2.74 2.90
N SER A 63 -8.06 3.78 3.45
CA SER A 63 -7.38 4.92 4.08
C SER A 63 -6.43 4.45 5.19
N ASN A 64 -6.89 3.57 6.07
CA ASN A 64 -6.07 3.02 7.16
C ASN A 64 -4.92 2.18 6.64
N MET A 65 -5.15 1.33 5.62
CA MET A 65 -4.11 0.48 5.04
C MET A 65 -3.00 1.29 4.37
N LEU A 66 -3.39 2.37 3.67
CA LEU A 66 -2.44 3.20 2.92
C LEU A 66 -1.89 4.38 3.73
N HIS A 67 -2.35 4.58 4.96
CA HIS A 67 -1.98 5.73 5.80
C HIS A 67 -2.21 7.09 5.14
N VAL A 68 -3.33 7.24 4.42
CA VAL A 68 -3.74 8.45 3.73
C VAL A 68 -5.09 8.95 4.23
N ASP A 69 -5.43 10.20 3.94
CA ASP A 69 -6.72 10.77 4.32
C ASP A 69 -7.90 10.10 3.57
N PRO A 70 -9.04 9.82 4.22
CA PRO A 70 -10.22 9.25 3.56
C PRO A 70 -10.75 10.09 2.39
N SER A 71 -10.62 11.42 2.45
CA SER A 71 -11.02 12.30 1.35
C SER A 71 -10.16 12.08 0.10
N PHE A 72 -8.88 11.80 0.29
CA PHE A 72 -7.96 11.44 -0.79
C PHE A 72 -8.40 10.14 -1.47
N VAL A 73 -8.69 9.08 -0.68
CA VAL A 73 -9.21 7.80 -1.21
C VAL A 73 -10.50 8.04 -1.99
N THR A 74 -11.42 8.83 -1.44
CA THR A 74 -12.68 9.17 -2.09
C THR A 74 -12.46 9.85 -3.45
N THR A 75 -11.55 10.82 -3.51
CA THR A 75 -11.23 11.55 -4.75
C THR A 75 -10.62 10.62 -5.80
N GLN A 76 -9.62 9.81 -5.41
CA GLN A 76 -8.94 8.92 -6.33
C GLN A 76 -9.85 7.80 -6.84
N THR A 77 -10.72 7.26 -5.99
CA THR A 77 -11.66 6.19 -6.40
C THR A 77 -12.77 6.70 -7.29
N LYS A 78 -13.21 7.97 -7.17
CA LYS A 78 -14.11 8.60 -8.15
C LYS A 78 -13.47 8.73 -9.54
N ILE A 79 -12.18 9.02 -9.61
CA ILE A 79 -11.43 9.06 -10.87
C ILE A 79 -11.33 7.64 -11.47
N LEU A 80 -10.98 6.64 -10.64
CA LEU A 80 -10.92 5.24 -11.06
C LEU A 80 -12.28 4.70 -11.54
N GLU A 81 -13.36 5.13 -10.90
CA GLU A 81 -14.74 4.79 -11.30
C GLU A 81 -15.06 5.37 -12.68
N LYS A 82 -14.72 6.63 -12.94
CA LYS A 82 -14.87 7.27 -14.26
C LYS A 82 -14.09 6.54 -15.36
N HIS A 83 -12.93 5.97 -15.01
CA HIS A 83 -12.13 5.15 -15.92
C HIS A 83 -12.61 3.69 -16.02
N GLY A 84 -13.68 3.32 -15.32
CA GLY A 84 -14.25 1.98 -15.32
C GLY A 84 -13.37 0.92 -14.68
N LEU A 85 -12.54 1.29 -13.69
CA LEU A 85 -11.63 0.39 -12.98
C LEU A 85 -12.13 0.03 -11.58
N VAL A 86 -12.92 0.89 -10.97
CA VAL A 86 -13.53 0.68 -9.65
C VAL A 86 -15.03 0.86 -9.78
N ARG A 87 -15.80 0.03 -9.07
CA ARG A 87 -17.21 0.22 -8.79
C ARG A 87 -17.38 0.74 -7.37
N ARG A 88 -18.24 1.72 -7.19
CA ARG A 88 -18.57 2.31 -5.90
C ARG A 88 -20.06 2.13 -5.62
N ASP A 89 -20.38 1.23 -4.71
CA ASP A 89 -21.74 0.97 -4.29
C ASP A 89 -22.04 1.80 -3.04
N ILE A 90 -22.98 2.73 -3.16
CA ILE A 90 -23.41 3.60 -2.05
C ILE A 90 -24.56 2.90 -1.34
N SER A 91 -24.48 2.77 -0.01
CA SER A 91 -25.55 2.19 0.77
C SER A 91 -26.82 3.05 0.66
N GLU A 92 -27.95 2.42 0.33
CA GLU A 92 -29.26 3.09 0.29
C GLU A 92 -29.70 3.62 1.68
N LYS A 93 -29.19 3.00 2.76
CA LYS A 93 -29.52 3.37 4.15
C LYS A 93 -28.67 4.50 4.69
N ASP A 94 -27.42 4.65 4.24
CA ASP A 94 -26.53 5.72 4.67
C ASP A 94 -25.49 5.99 3.57
N ALA A 95 -25.63 7.14 2.90
CA ALA A 95 -24.74 7.59 1.83
C ALA A 95 -23.25 7.75 2.25
N ARG A 96 -22.98 7.71 3.56
CA ARG A 96 -21.61 7.71 4.10
C ARG A 96 -20.91 6.36 3.96
N PHE A 97 -21.69 5.29 3.80
CA PHE A 97 -21.13 3.94 3.60
C PHE A 97 -20.98 3.64 2.12
N VAL A 98 -19.77 3.81 1.62
CA VAL A 98 -19.37 3.45 0.26
C VAL A 98 -18.54 2.18 0.31
N ARG A 99 -18.95 1.16 -0.46
CA ARG A 99 -18.18 -0.05 -0.73
C ARG A 99 -17.55 0.07 -2.10
N MET A 100 -16.27 -0.26 -2.19
CA MET A 100 -15.48 -0.19 -3.40
C MET A 100 -15.02 -1.57 -3.80
N SER A 101 -15.15 -1.92 -5.06
CA SER A 101 -14.67 -3.18 -5.63
C SER A 101 -14.04 -2.93 -7.00
N LEU A 102 -13.16 -3.84 -7.42
CA LEU A 102 -12.59 -3.79 -8.76
C LEU A 102 -13.62 -4.24 -9.80
N THR A 103 -13.53 -3.64 -10.98
CA THR A 103 -14.26 -4.12 -12.15
C THR A 103 -13.50 -5.25 -12.86
N ASP A 104 -14.17 -6.03 -13.69
CA ASP A 104 -13.53 -7.04 -14.54
C ASP A 104 -12.44 -6.44 -15.44
N ARG A 105 -12.63 -5.20 -15.87
CA ARG A 105 -11.64 -4.45 -16.65
C ARG A 105 -10.36 -4.21 -15.83
N ALA A 106 -10.49 -3.86 -14.55
CA ALA A 106 -9.34 -3.69 -13.66
C ALA A 106 -8.62 -5.02 -13.45
N TYR A 107 -9.36 -6.08 -13.13
CA TYR A 107 -8.78 -7.42 -12.98
C TYR A 107 -8.00 -7.86 -14.21
N LYS A 108 -8.55 -7.69 -15.41
CA LYS A 108 -7.86 -8.05 -16.68
C LYS A 108 -6.58 -7.25 -16.87
N ARG A 109 -6.59 -5.94 -16.61
CA ARG A 109 -5.38 -5.10 -16.73
C ARG A 109 -4.30 -5.51 -15.74
N ILE A 110 -4.67 -5.77 -14.50
CA ILE A 110 -3.71 -6.19 -13.46
C ILE A 110 -3.18 -7.58 -13.76
N ALA A 111 -4.05 -8.51 -14.18
CA ALA A 111 -3.65 -9.87 -14.55
C ALA A 111 -2.68 -9.90 -15.73
N SER A 112 -2.78 -8.98 -16.68
CA SER A 112 -1.81 -8.87 -17.79
C SER A 112 -0.38 -8.56 -17.35
N LEU A 113 -0.19 -8.03 -16.14
CA LEU A 113 1.11 -7.73 -15.53
C LEU A 113 1.61 -8.83 -14.59
N ALA A 114 0.80 -9.87 -14.31
CA ALA A 114 1.09 -10.88 -13.29
C ALA A 114 2.44 -11.56 -13.52
N SER A 115 2.70 -12.09 -14.71
CA SER A 115 3.96 -12.80 -15.02
C SER A 115 5.21 -11.91 -14.89
N GLN A 116 5.08 -10.62 -15.23
CA GLN A 116 6.20 -9.68 -15.08
C GLN A 116 6.46 -9.38 -13.61
N ARG A 117 5.40 -9.25 -12.82
CA ARG A 117 5.50 -9.02 -11.36
C ARG A 117 6.08 -10.23 -10.64
N GLU A 118 5.69 -11.45 -11.02
CA GLU A 118 6.25 -12.69 -10.48
C GLU A 118 7.74 -12.77 -10.75
N ARG A 119 8.19 -12.62 -11.98
CA ARG A 119 9.63 -12.63 -12.33
C ARG A 119 10.41 -11.56 -11.60
N LEU A 120 9.83 -10.37 -11.39
CA LEU A 120 10.48 -9.31 -10.64
C LEU A 120 10.61 -9.68 -9.16
N ASN A 121 9.57 -10.26 -8.56
CA ASN A 121 9.61 -10.72 -7.17
C ASN A 121 10.65 -11.84 -6.98
N GLU A 122 10.70 -12.81 -7.87
CA GLU A 122 11.74 -13.86 -7.87
C GLU A 122 13.15 -13.26 -7.91
N PHE A 123 13.37 -12.25 -8.77
CA PHE A 123 14.65 -11.56 -8.84
C PHE A 123 14.99 -10.77 -7.57
N ILE A 124 14.01 -10.05 -7.00
CA ILE A 124 14.23 -9.23 -5.80
C ILE A 124 14.52 -10.11 -4.57
N PHE A 125 13.88 -11.25 -4.45
CA PHE A 125 13.93 -12.11 -3.26
C PHE A 125 14.77 -13.39 -3.48
N ILE A 126 15.61 -13.43 -4.51
CA ILE A 126 16.38 -14.63 -4.89
C ILE A 126 17.26 -15.19 -3.77
N ASP A 127 17.77 -14.32 -2.90
CA ASP A 127 18.64 -14.68 -1.78
C ASP A 127 17.88 -15.00 -0.48
N PHE A 128 16.55 -14.97 -0.53
CA PHE A 128 15.70 -15.19 0.64
C PHE A 128 14.81 -16.42 0.43
N ASP A 129 14.77 -17.30 1.42
CA ASP A 129 13.74 -18.32 1.49
C ASP A 129 12.43 -17.81 2.13
N GLU A 130 11.37 -18.61 2.04
CA GLU A 130 10.05 -18.24 2.56
C GLU A 130 10.07 -17.98 4.08
N THR A 131 10.88 -18.74 4.83
CA THR A 131 11.01 -18.58 6.29
C THR A 131 11.65 -17.24 6.64
N GLN A 132 12.74 -16.89 5.96
CA GLN A 132 13.43 -15.61 6.16
C GLN A 132 12.51 -14.42 5.83
N ILE A 133 11.75 -14.50 4.74
CA ILE A 133 10.78 -13.46 4.38
C ILE A 133 9.65 -13.36 5.41
N ALA A 134 9.14 -14.49 5.92
CA ALA A 134 8.11 -14.50 6.94
C ALA A 134 8.60 -13.88 8.26
N GLU A 135 9.81 -14.20 8.70
CA GLU A 135 10.43 -13.64 9.90
C GLU A 135 10.64 -12.12 9.75
N LEU A 136 11.22 -11.67 8.64
CA LEU A 136 11.41 -10.25 8.34
C LEU A 136 10.07 -9.51 8.33
N THR A 137 9.06 -10.08 7.70
CA THR A 137 7.71 -9.51 7.67
C THR A 137 7.13 -9.35 9.07
N GLY A 138 7.28 -10.36 9.95
CA GLY A 138 6.84 -10.30 11.34
C GLY A 138 7.56 -9.20 12.14
N GLN A 139 8.86 -9.04 11.94
CA GLN A 139 9.65 -7.97 12.56
C GLN A 139 9.19 -6.58 12.10
N LEU A 140 8.95 -6.40 10.80
CA LEU A 140 8.43 -5.14 10.23
C LEU A 140 7.02 -4.82 10.73
N GLN A 141 6.15 -5.81 10.89
CA GLN A 141 4.82 -5.62 11.48
C GLN A 141 4.91 -5.12 12.93
N SER A 142 5.78 -5.73 13.75
CA SER A 142 6.01 -5.29 15.13
C SER A 142 6.57 -3.88 15.19
N LEU A 143 7.51 -3.54 14.32
CA LEU A 143 8.09 -2.21 14.22
C LEU A 143 7.04 -1.17 13.82
N LYS A 144 6.18 -1.49 12.85
CA LYS A 144 5.08 -0.61 12.41
C LYS A 144 4.16 -0.22 13.56
N VAL A 145 3.76 -1.18 14.40
CA VAL A 145 2.93 -0.92 15.59
C VAL A 145 3.63 0.02 16.58
N ARG A 146 4.94 -0.15 16.79
CA ARG A 146 5.72 0.73 17.67
C ARG A 146 5.88 2.12 17.10
N LEU A 147 6.10 2.25 15.79
CA LEU A 147 6.20 3.54 15.11
C LEU A 147 4.88 4.34 15.19
N ASP A 148 3.74 3.68 15.05
CA ASP A 148 2.44 4.35 15.20
C ASP A 148 2.26 4.90 16.62
N LYS A 149 2.61 4.12 17.66
CA LYS A 149 2.60 4.59 19.06
C LYS A 149 3.59 5.73 19.29
N ALA A 150 4.79 5.65 18.73
CA ALA A 150 5.82 6.69 18.86
C ALA A 150 5.35 8.00 18.20
N ARG A 151 4.72 7.93 17.04
CA ARG A 151 4.12 9.10 16.36
C ARG A 151 3.12 9.83 17.24
N LEU A 152 2.24 9.08 17.91
CA LEU A 152 1.27 9.67 18.85
C LEU A 152 1.96 10.31 20.06
N LYS A 153 3.02 9.69 20.58
CA LYS A 153 3.78 10.22 21.70
C LYS A 153 4.47 11.54 21.34
N VAL A 154 5.17 11.60 20.23
CA VAL A 154 5.85 12.82 19.75
C VAL A 154 4.85 13.95 19.49
N ALA A 155 3.67 13.65 18.94
CA ALA A 155 2.63 14.66 18.68
C ALA A 155 2.03 15.28 19.97
N ILE A 156 2.20 14.66 21.13
CA ILE A 156 1.76 15.19 22.43
C ILE A 156 2.86 16.06 23.06
N GLU A 157 4.12 15.75 22.78
CA GLU A 157 5.29 16.44 23.35
C GLU A 157 5.72 17.70 22.56
N THR A 158 5.18 17.91 21.33
CA THR A 158 5.43 19.08 20.46
C THR A 158 4.20 19.98 20.37
#